data_ea0f1fe324b6756336ee0b3842ab210e
#
_entry.id   ea0f1fe324b6756336ee0b3842ab210e
#
_cell.length_a   1.000
_cell.length_b   1.000
_cell.length_c   1.000
_cell.angle_alpha   90.00
_cell.angle_beta   90.00
_cell.angle_gamma   90.00
#
_symmetry.space_group_name_H-M   'P 1'
#
loop_
_entity.id
_entity.type
_entity.pdbx_description
1 polymer ?
#
loop_
_entity_poly.entity_id
_entity_poly.type
_entity_poly.pdbx_seq_one_letter_code
_entity_poly.pdbx_strand_id
1 'polypeptide(L)'
;MLTACSPGGRADANDPSAGLDRQILAWRTAIETAHPACAAKVEGKGCQDFQVMCKAYQEISPDETARGVTSKIVAAMTFAGRNPDGSTGKSGSSFALFSKAGNEWTRAEAMPVNLSSCAPL
;
A
#
# COMPACT_ATOMS: atom_id res chain seq x y z
N MET A 1 -19.73 15.64 22.56
CA MET A 1 -19.37 14.97 22.14
C MET A 1 -19.15 14.39 21.76
N LEU A 2 -19.02 14.49 21.62
CA LEU A 2 -18.69 13.79 21.14
C LEU A 2 -18.34 13.08 20.72
N THR A 3 -18.18 13.08 20.79
CA THR A 3 -17.80 12.33 20.39
C THR A 3 -17.55 11.75 19.84
N ALA A 4 -17.40 11.86 19.84
CA ALA A 4 -17.13 11.23 19.29
C ALA A 4 -16.78 10.75 18.82
N CYS A 5 -16.68 10.65 18.89
CA CYS A 5 -16.23 10.00 18.35
C CYS A 5 -16.01 9.55 17.48
N SER A 6 -15.68 9.73 17.32
CA SER A 6 -15.43 9.24 16.36
C SER A 6 -15.07 8.42 16.13
N PRO A 7 -15.31 8.45 16.10
CA PRO A 7 -14.67 7.46 15.77
C PRO A 7 -14.21 7.00 14.70
N GLY A 8 -14.35 6.08 14.60
CA GLY A 8 -13.93 5.17 13.70
C GLY A 8 -13.00 5.60 12.64
N GLY A 9 -13.25 6.52 11.99
CA GLY A 9 -12.40 6.94 10.90
C GLY A 9 -11.20 7.75 11.31
N ARG A 10 -11.14 8.14 12.51
CA ARG A 10 -10.05 9.01 12.93
C ARG A 10 -8.85 8.24 13.40
N ALA A 11 -7.71 8.49 12.81
CA ALA A 11 -6.48 7.87 13.23
C ALA A 11 -6.06 8.40 14.60
N ASP A 12 -5.69 7.49 15.48
CA ASP A 12 -5.09 7.82 16.75
C ASP A 12 -3.62 8.16 16.50
N ALA A 13 -3.13 9.23 17.08
CA ALA A 13 -1.73 9.62 16.93
C ALA A 13 -0.78 8.52 17.41
N ASN A 14 -1.22 7.67 18.34
CA ASN A 14 -0.42 6.59 18.87
C ASN A 14 -0.59 5.28 18.08
N ASP A 15 -1.47 5.27 17.10
CA ASP A 15 -1.69 4.09 16.26
C ASP A 15 -0.50 3.92 15.32
N PRO A 16 0.22 2.77 15.36
CA PRO A 16 1.34 2.56 14.47
C PRO A 16 0.98 2.63 12.99
N SER A 17 -0.29 2.40 12.65
CA SER A 17 -0.73 2.47 11.26
C SER A 17 -1.37 3.80 10.88
N ALA A 18 -1.33 4.79 11.77
CA ALA A 18 -1.93 6.09 11.48
C ALA A 18 -1.33 6.69 10.21
N GLY A 19 -2.17 7.05 9.26
CA GLY A 19 -1.74 7.62 7.98
C GLY A 19 -1.44 6.60 6.90
N LEU A 20 -1.48 5.31 7.21
CA LEU A 20 -1.16 4.27 6.24
C LEU A 20 -2.15 4.25 5.07
N ASP A 21 -3.42 4.47 5.34
CA ASP A 21 -4.44 4.45 4.27
C ASP A 21 -4.11 5.47 3.18
N ARG A 22 -3.63 6.64 3.57
CA ARG A 22 -3.24 7.68 2.63
C ARG A 22 -2.03 7.24 1.81
N GLN A 23 -1.11 6.54 2.44
CA GLN A 23 0.07 6.02 1.75
C GLN A 23 -0.31 4.93 0.75
N ILE A 24 -1.25 4.08 1.12
CA ILE A 24 -1.72 3.03 0.22
C ILE A 24 -2.41 3.65 -1.00
N LEU A 25 -3.18 4.70 -0.80
CA LEU A 25 -3.84 5.39 -1.90
C LEU A 25 -2.81 6.00 -2.85
N ALA A 26 -1.77 6.61 -2.31
CA ALA A 26 -0.68 7.16 -3.13
C ALA A 26 0.04 6.06 -3.90
N TRP A 27 0.22 4.91 -3.28
CA TRP A 27 0.84 3.74 -3.91
C TRP A 27 -0.01 3.25 -5.08
N ARG A 28 -1.31 3.15 -4.88
CA ARG A 28 -2.24 2.77 -5.94
C ARG A 28 -2.12 3.71 -7.14
N THR A 29 -2.05 5.01 -6.88
CA THR A 29 -1.88 6.00 -7.94
C THR A 29 -0.58 5.81 -8.68
N ALA A 30 0.51 5.51 -7.96
CA ALA A 30 1.80 5.28 -8.57
C ALA A 30 1.78 4.02 -9.45
N ILE A 31 1.11 2.97 -9.01
CA ILE A 31 0.96 1.75 -9.80
C ILE A 31 0.22 2.07 -11.11
N GLU A 32 -0.89 2.78 -11.01
CA GLU A 32 -1.69 3.11 -12.18
C GLU A 32 -0.91 3.93 -13.17
N THR A 33 -0.04 4.78 -12.69
CA THR A 33 0.76 5.68 -13.54
C THR A 33 1.91 4.95 -14.22
N ALA A 34 2.59 4.04 -13.52
CA ALA A 34 3.90 3.55 -13.94
C ALA A 34 3.99 2.05 -14.20
N HIS A 35 3.08 1.23 -13.67
CA HIS A 35 3.21 -0.22 -13.80
C HIS A 35 2.96 -0.66 -15.23
N PRO A 36 3.77 -1.59 -15.78
CA PRO A 36 3.59 -2.06 -17.16
C PRO A 36 2.20 -2.63 -17.44
N ALA A 37 1.57 -3.30 -16.46
CA ALA A 37 0.23 -3.85 -16.63
C ALA A 37 -0.81 -2.75 -16.84
N CYS A 38 -0.51 -1.52 -16.44
CA CYS A 38 -1.40 -0.38 -16.55
C CYS A 38 -1.07 0.52 -17.74
N ALA A 39 -0.25 0.04 -18.66
CA ALA A 39 0.21 0.86 -19.79
C ALA A 39 -0.90 1.22 -20.76
N ALA A 40 -1.85 0.31 -20.99
CA ALA A 40 -2.99 0.59 -21.85
C ALA A 40 -3.98 1.46 -21.08
N LYS A 41 -4.20 2.69 -21.55
CA LYS A 41 -5.11 3.61 -20.89
C LYS A 41 -6.43 3.65 -21.62
N VAL A 42 -7.51 3.47 -20.86
CA VAL A 42 -8.87 3.60 -21.39
C VAL A 42 -9.53 4.70 -20.58
N GLU A 43 -9.92 5.77 -21.25
CA GLU A 43 -10.50 6.96 -20.61
C GLU A 43 -9.60 7.49 -19.49
N GLY A 44 -8.28 7.45 -19.73
CA GLY A 44 -7.32 7.95 -18.77
C GLY A 44 -6.97 6.99 -17.64
N LYS A 45 -7.59 5.82 -17.59
CA LYS A 45 -7.38 4.84 -16.52
C LYS A 45 -6.63 3.63 -17.04
N GLY A 46 -5.57 3.27 -16.32
CA GLY A 46 -4.69 2.18 -16.74
C GLY A 46 -5.01 0.83 -16.11
N CYS A 47 -5.52 0.84 -14.88
CA CYS A 47 -5.80 -0.40 -14.17
C CYS A 47 -7.10 -0.30 -13.40
N GLN A 48 -7.57 -1.46 -12.95
CA GLN A 48 -8.82 -1.57 -12.21
C GLN A 48 -8.70 -2.72 -11.21
N ASP A 49 -9.73 -2.88 -10.39
CA ASP A 49 -9.82 -3.98 -9.43
C ASP A 49 -8.65 -3.99 -8.44
N PHE A 50 -8.23 -2.82 -8.00
CA PHE A 50 -7.17 -2.70 -7.00
C PHE A 50 -7.63 -3.31 -5.68
N GLN A 51 -6.79 -4.17 -5.11
CA GLN A 51 -7.14 -4.86 -3.88
C GLN A 51 -5.88 -5.07 -3.05
N VAL A 52 -5.92 -4.62 -1.80
CA VAL A 52 -4.84 -4.91 -0.85
C VAL A 52 -5.11 -6.31 -0.33
N MET A 53 -4.24 -7.24 -0.66
CA MET A 53 -4.42 -8.64 -0.34
C MET A 53 -4.00 -8.95 1.09
N CYS A 54 -2.94 -8.29 1.57
CA CYS A 54 -2.45 -8.51 2.93
C CYS A 54 -1.64 -7.30 3.37
N LYS A 55 -1.56 -7.14 4.70
CA LYS A 55 -0.67 -6.18 5.35
C LYS A 55 -0.09 -6.87 6.57
N ALA A 56 1.21 -6.73 6.80
CA ALA A 56 1.84 -7.36 7.96
C ALA A 56 2.92 -6.45 8.52
N TYR A 57 2.94 -6.34 9.85
CA TYR A 57 4.01 -5.62 10.53
C TYR A 57 5.32 -6.36 10.38
N GLN A 58 6.38 -5.61 10.23
CA GLN A 58 7.73 -6.13 10.11
C GLN A 58 8.55 -5.75 11.32
N GLU A 59 9.57 -6.54 11.59
CA GLU A 59 10.50 -6.27 12.67
C GLU A 59 11.30 -5.00 12.37
N ILE A 60 11.48 -4.18 13.41
CA ILE A 60 12.25 -2.93 13.29
C ILE A 60 13.61 -3.20 13.88
N SER A 61 14.67 -3.00 13.09
CA SER A 61 16.03 -3.24 13.55
C SER A 61 16.46 -2.17 14.56
N PRO A 62 17.51 -2.45 15.38
CA PRO A 62 18.03 -1.42 16.28
C PRO A 62 18.47 -0.16 15.55
N ASP A 63 19.08 -0.29 14.38
CA ASP A 63 19.48 0.87 13.59
C ASP A 63 18.27 1.71 13.17
N GLU A 64 17.20 1.05 12.76
CA GLU A 64 15.98 1.73 12.35
C GLU A 64 15.34 2.43 13.55
N THR A 65 15.32 1.76 14.69
CA THR A 65 14.81 2.38 15.92
C THR A 65 15.61 3.62 16.25
N ALA A 66 16.93 3.56 16.11
CA ALA A 66 17.79 4.71 16.38
C ALA A 66 17.50 5.87 15.44
N ARG A 67 17.02 5.59 14.23
CA ARG A 67 16.63 6.62 13.27
C ARG A 67 15.20 7.09 13.44
N GLY A 68 14.52 6.62 14.48
CA GLY A 68 13.17 7.05 14.78
C GLY A 68 12.06 6.27 14.11
N VAL A 69 12.38 5.14 13.48
CA VAL A 69 11.36 4.29 12.85
C VAL A 69 10.52 3.64 13.94
N THR A 70 9.21 3.82 13.86
CA THR A 70 8.28 3.29 14.84
C THR A 70 7.33 2.25 14.25
N SER A 71 7.30 2.13 12.92
CA SER A 71 6.39 1.19 12.27
C SER A 71 6.97 0.77 10.94
N LYS A 72 6.86 -0.52 10.63
CA LYS A 72 7.19 -1.07 9.32
C LYS A 72 6.10 -2.05 8.92
N ILE A 73 5.54 -1.86 7.74
CA ILE A 73 4.43 -2.67 7.27
C ILE A 73 4.69 -3.05 5.81
N VAL A 74 4.66 -4.35 5.52
CA VAL A 74 4.71 -4.81 4.15
C VAL A 74 3.28 -5.04 3.68
N ALA A 75 3.00 -4.69 2.44
CA ALA A 75 1.68 -4.88 1.85
C ALA A 75 1.80 -5.42 0.45
N ALA A 76 0.79 -6.18 0.05
CA ALA A 76 0.69 -6.72 -1.30
C ALA A 76 -0.62 -6.21 -1.91
N MET A 77 -0.54 -5.77 -3.15
CA MET A 77 -1.71 -5.28 -3.87
C MET A 77 -1.82 -5.99 -5.21
N THR A 78 -3.04 -6.42 -5.54
CA THR A 78 -3.32 -6.98 -6.85
C THR A 78 -4.20 -6.00 -7.62
N PHE A 79 -4.16 -6.10 -8.93
CA PHE A 79 -4.92 -5.24 -9.82
C PHE A 79 -4.98 -5.90 -11.18
N ALA A 80 -5.79 -5.35 -12.08
CA ALA A 80 -5.89 -5.84 -13.45
C ALA A 80 -5.72 -4.68 -14.41
N GLY A 81 -4.98 -4.92 -15.48
CA GLY A 81 -4.85 -3.94 -16.54
C GLY A 81 -6.12 -3.87 -17.37
N ARG A 82 -6.11 -3.03 -18.39
CA ARG A 82 -7.21 -2.89 -19.35
C ARG A 82 -6.69 -3.17 -20.73
N ASN A 83 -7.49 -3.87 -21.52
CA ASN A 83 -7.22 -4.00 -22.94
C ASN A 83 -7.68 -2.73 -23.65
N PRO A 84 -7.18 -2.47 -24.86
CA PRO A 84 -7.60 -1.28 -25.60
C PRO A 84 -9.12 -1.16 -25.79
N ASP A 85 -9.83 -2.27 -25.78
CA ASP A 85 -11.30 -2.24 -25.91
C ASP A 85 -12.00 -2.04 -24.56
N GLY A 86 -11.25 -1.86 -23.47
CA GLY A 86 -11.81 -1.63 -22.15
C GLY A 86 -12.05 -2.88 -21.34
N SER A 87 -11.90 -4.06 -21.93
CA SER A 87 -12.08 -5.32 -21.19
C SER A 87 -10.93 -5.53 -20.21
N THR A 88 -11.15 -6.41 -19.24
CA THR A 88 -10.14 -6.75 -18.24
C THR A 88 -8.93 -7.39 -18.90
N GLY A 89 -7.77 -6.81 -18.63
CA GLY A 89 -6.53 -7.32 -19.17
C GLY A 89 -5.80 -8.21 -18.17
N LYS A 90 -4.48 -8.19 -18.28
CA LYS A 90 -3.61 -9.04 -17.47
C LYS A 90 -3.63 -8.61 -16.01
N SER A 91 -3.67 -9.56 -15.09
CA SER A 91 -3.53 -9.24 -13.67
C SER A 91 -2.08 -8.91 -13.34
N GLY A 92 -1.91 -8.07 -12.34
CA GLY A 92 -0.60 -7.73 -11.83
C GLY A 92 -0.61 -7.70 -10.31
N SER A 93 0.58 -7.65 -9.75
CA SER A 93 0.74 -7.48 -8.31
C SER A 93 1.91 -6.57 -8.04
N SER A 94 1.88 -5.92 -6.89
CA SER A 94 2.94 -5.04 -6.45
C SER A 94 3.12 -5.21 -4.95
N PHE A 95 4.34 -5.03 -4.49
CA PHE A 95 4.70 -5.24 -3.09
C PHE A 95 5.43 -4.01 -2.60
N ALA A 96 5.04 -3.52 -1.44
CA ALA A 96 5.62 -2.30 -0.91
C ALA A 96 5.92 -2.45 0.57
N LEU A 97 6.99 -1.80 1.00
CA LEU A 97 7.34 -1.69 2.41
C LEU A 97 7.14 -0.25 2.82
N PHE A 98 6.28 -0.04 3.79
CA PHE A 98 6.00 1.28 4.35
C PHE A 98 6.71 1.39 5.68
N SER A 99 7.44 2.47 5.87
CA SER A 99 8.14 2.74 7.14
C SER A 99 7.72 4.10 7.64
N LYS A 100 7.47 4.19 8.94
CA LYS A 100 7.07 5.44 9.57
C LYS A 100 8.14 5.88 10.55
N ALA A 101 8.58 7.13 10.43
CA ALA A 101 9.51 7.75 11.37
C ALA A 101 8.93 9.11 11.72
N GLY A 102 8.69 9.34 13.01
CA GLY A 102 7.95 10.51 13.43
C GLY A 102 6.55 10.46 12.85
N ASN A 103 6.17 11.49 12.10
CA ASN A 103 4.87 11.53 11.42
C ASN A 103 4.99 11.28 9.92
N GLU A 104 6.18 10.88 9.47
CA GLU A 104 6.42 10.72 8.04
C GLU A 104 6.48 9.26 7.66
N TRP A 105 5.78 8.95 6.58
CA TRP A 105 5.84 7.63 5.96
C TRP A 105 6.74 7.67 4.73
N THR A 106 7.50 6.60 4.54
CA THR A 106 8.24 6.37 3.30
C THR A 106 7.80 5.03 2.74
N ARG A 107 7.90 4.91 1.42
CA ARG A 107 7.55 3.67 0.72
C ARG A 107 8.73 3.22 -0.12
N ALA A 108 9.04 1.93 -0.02
CA ALA A 108 10.06 1.31 -0.84
C ALA A 108 9.45 0.07 -1.49
N GLU A 109 10.06 -0.37 -2.58
CA GLU A 109 9.67 -1.64 -3.17
C GLU A 109 10.04 -2.77 -2.23
N ALA A 110 9.15 -3.76 -2.12
CA ALA A 110 9.41 -4.95 -1.31
C ALA A 110 9.58 -6.15 -2.23
N MET A 111 10.26 -7.17 -1.73
CA MET A 111 10.33 -8.45 -2.44
C MET A 111 8.95 -9.10 -2.41
N PRO A 112 8.64 -9.94 -3.41
CA PRO A 112 7.36 -10.63 -3.42
C PRO A 112 7.13 -11.43 -2.15
N VAL A 113 5.87 -11.41 -1.70
CA VAL A 113 5.47 -12.11 -0.49
C VAL A 113 4.24 -12.95 -0.80
N ASN A 114 3.86 -13.79 0.16
CA ASN A 114 2.65 -14.58 0.06
C ASN A 114 1.44 -13.65 0.11
N LEU A 115 0.57 -13.73 -0.89
CA LEU A 115 -0.56 -12.81 -1.01
C LEU A 115 -1.59 -12.95 0.11
N SER A 116 -1.64 -14.10 0.75
CA SER A 116 -2.63 -14.29 1.80
C SER A 116 -2.15 -13.87 3.19
N SER A 117 -0.83 -13.79 3.39
CA SER A 117 -0.29 -13.53 4.73
C SER A 117 0.79 -12.45 4.76
N CYS A 118 1.31 -12.06 3.61
CA CYS A 118 2.48 -11.19 3.48
C CYS A 118 3.75 -11.79 4.10
N ALA A 119 3.75 -13.09 4.35
CA ALA A 119 4.95 -13.75 4.80
C ALA A 119 5.95 -13.88 3.65
N PRO A 120 7.26 -13.92 3.94
CA PRO A 120 8.25 -14.10 2.88
C PRO A 120 8.01 -15.40 2.11
N LEU A 121 8.28 -15.36 0.82
CA LEU A 121 8.15 -16.55 -0.01
C LEU A 121 9.32 -17.51 0.19
#